data_7389d6ae13ec0ed55253c50ac413241b
#
_entry.id   7389d6ae13ec0ed55253c50ac413241b
#
_cell.length_a   1.000
_cell.length_b   1.000
_cell.length_c   1.000
_cell.angle_alpha   90.00
_cell.angle_beta   90.00
_cell.angle_gamma   90.00
#
_symmetry.space_group_name_H-M   'P 1'
#
loop_
_entity.id
_entity.type
_entity.pdbx_description
1 polymer ?
#
loop_
_entity_poly.entity_id
_entity_poly.type
_entity_poly.pdbx_seq_one_letter_code
_entity_poly.pdbx_strand_id
1 'polypeptide(L)'
;MPYGWEGDKVRLVPLDKARHLDNAIAWLNDPEITAWTLIGDWPVGRLAEEDWFDTQSRQPPIGIEDRLTFAVETLAGEHIGFSGLHNIDWRNRVATTGTILGRRDLWGQGYGSDAARVRNRFSFEVLGLRMLLSDVMADNAGSLRMLQKAGYREIGRIPGRIWKRGAWRDVVMLCLEAGT
;
A
#
# COMPACT_ATOMS: atom_id res chain seq x y z
N MET A 1 -15.94 -18.46 7.01
CA MET A 1 -15.15 -17.22 7.15
C MET A 1 -14.42 -16.99 5.85
N PRO A 2 -14.43 -15.80 5.28
CA PRO A 2 -13.59 -15.55 4.13
C PRO A 2 -12.14 -15.83 4.52
N TYR A 3 -11.40 -16.40 3.61
CA TYR A 3 -9.97 -16.68 3.79
C TYR A 3 -9.25 -15.40 4.19
N GLY A 4 -8.19 -15.44 4.99
CA GLY A 4 -7.55 -14.30 5.66
C GLY A 4 -7.11 -13.11 4.78
N TRP A 5 -7.31 -13.19 3.47
CA TRP A 5 -6.99 -12.20 2.43
C TRP A 5 -8.21 -11.43 1.89
N GLU A 6 -9.42 -11.75 2.32
CA GLU A 6 -10.66 -11.11 1.87
C GLU A 6 -11.24 -10.20 2.96
N GLY A 7 -11.71 -9.03 2.51
CA GLY A 7 -12.47 -8.07 3.27
C GLY A 7 -13.93 -8.02 2.82
N ASP A 8 -14.58 -6.92 3.13
CA ASP A 8 -15.98 -6.69 2.76
C ASP A 8 -16.15 -6.31 1.27
N LYS A 9 -15.11 -5.73 0.67
CA LYS A 9 -15.13 -5.15 -0.68
C LYS A 9 -14.01 -5.66 -1.56
N VAL A 10 -12.88 -6.06 -0.96
CA VAL A 10 -11.67 -6.41 -1.68
C VAL A 10 -11.08 -7.73 -1.21
N ARG A 11 -10.21 -8.27 -2.04
CA ARG A 11 -9.26 -9.31 -1.68
C ARG A 11 -7.85 -8.88 -2.05
N LEU A 12 -6.88 -9.34 -1.27
CA LEU A 12 -5.47 -9.24 -1.62
C LEU A 12 -5.04 -10.54 -2.30
N VAL A 13 -4.44 -10.41 -3.48
CA VAL A 13 -3.98 -11.55 -4.27
C VAL A 13 -2.49 -11.39 -4.61
N PRO A 14 -1.79 -12.50 -4.88
CA PRO A 14 -0.42 -12.41 -5.39
C PRO A 14 -0.35 -11.56 -6.66
N LEU A 15 0.80 -10.91 -6.86
CA LEU A 15 1.07 -10.21 -8.11
C LEU A 15 1.07 -11.20 -9.27
N ASP A 16 0.36 -10.86 -10.33
CA ASP A 16 0.32 -11.61 -11.59
C ASP A 16 0.62 -10.64 -12.74
N LYS A 17 1.74 -10.85 -13.41
CA LYS A 17 2.21 -9.98 -14.48
C LYS A 17 1.21 -9.87 -15.62
N ALA A 18 0.57 -10.99 -16.00
CA ALA A 18 -0.40 -11.00 -17.10
C ALA A 18 -1.69 -10.21 -16.77
N ARG A 19 -2.05 -10.14 -15.49
CA ARG A 19 -3.31 -9.51 -15.03
C ARG A 19 -3.13 -8.06 -14.57
N HIS A 20 -1.96 -7.72 -14.00
CA HIS A 20 -1.80 -6.51 -13.23
C HIS A 20 -0.83 -5.49 -13.83
N LEU A 21 0.08 -5.91 -14.72
CA LEU A 21 1.16 -5.07 -15.24
C LEU A 21 0.65 -3.84 -16.01
N ASP A 22 -0.29 -4.02 -16.93
CA ASP A 22 -0.77 -2.92 -17.76
C ASP A 22 -1.46 -1.84 -16.92
N ASN A 23 -2.21 -2.24 -15.90
CA ASN A 23 -2.79 -1.32 -14.94
C ASN A 23 -1.72 -0.59 -14.12
N ALA A 24 -0.69 -1.29 -13.66
CA ALA A 24 0.43 -0.68 -12.92
C ALA A 24 1.09 0.43 -13.74
N ILE A 25 1.45 0.13 -14.99
CA ILE A 25 2.06 1.10 -15.92
C ILE A 25 1.15 2.30 -16.13
N ALA A 26 -0.15 2.06 -16.36
CA ALA A 26 -1.12 3.14 -16.56
C ALA A 26 -1.21 4.04 -15.31
N TRP A 27 -1.31 3.46 -14.13
CA TRP A 27 -1.46 4.22 -12.87
C TRP A 27 -0.19 4.95 -12.43
N LEU A 28 0.99 4.33 -12.60
CA LEU A 28 2.27 4.97 -12.28
C LEU A 28 2.63 6.10 -13.24
N ASN A 29 2.00 6.16 -14.40
CA ASN A 29 2.12 7.26 -15.35
C ASN A 29 0.93 8.25 -15.30
N ASP A 30 -0.07 8.01 -14.43
CA ASP A 30 -1.18 8.95 -14.23
C ASP A 30 -0.77 10.02 -13.20
N PRO A 31 -0.66 11.31 -13.63
CA PRO A 31 -0.26 12.38 -12.73
C PRO A 31 -1.25 12.65 -11.60
N GLU A 32 -2.53 12.31 -11.74
CA GLU A 32 -3.50 12.50 -10.67
C GLU A 32 -3.35 11.43 -9.57
N ILE A 33 -2.95 10.22 -9.93
CA ILE A 33 -2.65 9.15 -8.97
C ILE A 33 -1.31 9.42 -8.30
N THR A 34 -0.26 9.68 -9.09
CA THR A 34 1.09 9.84 -8.59
C THR A 34 1.31 11.13 -7.81
N ALA A 35 0.42 12.13 -7.92
CA ALA A 35 0.42 13.30 -7.04
C ALA A 35 0.42 12.94 -5.55
N TRP A 36 -0.20 11.83 -5.19
CA TRP A 36 -0.46 11.41 -3.81
C TRP A 36 0.40 10.24 -3.35
N THR A 37 1.31 9.77 -4.19
CA THR A 37 2.24 8.68 -3.85
C THR A 37 3.63 9.22 -3.54
N LEU A 38 4.43 8.45 -2.82
CA LEU A 38 5.85 8.76 -2.57
C LEU A 38 6.75 8.36 -3.75
N ILE A 39 6.17 7.78 -4.79
CA ILE A 39 6.81 7.30 -6.03
C ILE A 39 6.11 7.92 -7.25
N GLY A 40 6.61 7.65 -8.45
CA GLY A 40 5.94 8.05 -9.69
C GLY A 40 6.14 9.52 -10.09
N ASP A 41 7.33 10.07 -9.82
CA ASP A 41 7.68 11.44 -10.25
C ASP A 41 8.31 11.50 -11.63
N TRP A 42 8.60 10.37 -12.24
CA TRP A 42 9.12 10.23 -13.61
C TRP A 42 8.38 9.12 -14.35
N PRO A 43 8.38 9.18 -15.69
CA PRO A 43 7.73 8.16 -16.52
C PRO A 43 8.29 6.76 -16.24
N VAL A 44 7.39 5.81 -16.03
CA VAL A 44 7.73 4.39 -15.83
C VAL A 44 7.56 3.66 -17.15
N GLY A 45 8.66 3.09 -17.66
CA GLY A 45 8.66 2.27 -18.87
C GLY A 45 8.24 0.82 -18.59
N ARG A 46 7.68 0.17 -19.63
CA ARG A 46 7.23 -1.23 -19.53
C ARG A 46 8.32 -2.17 -19.02
N LEU A 47 9.53 -2.08 -19.55
CA LEU A 47 10.62 -2.99 -19.19
C LEU A 47 10.97 -2.88 -17.69
N ALA A 48 11.04 -1.66 -17.16
CA ALA A 48 11.34 -1.45 -15.74
C ALA A 48 10.23 -2.03 -14.84
N GLU A 49 8.96 -1.90 -15.25
CA GLU A 49 7.84 -2.42 -14.48
C GLU A 49 7.77 -3.96 -14.58
N GLU A 50 8.11 -4.53 -15.74
CA GLU A 50 8.24 -5.98 -15.91
C GLU A 50 9.29 -6.58 -14.97
N ASP A 51 10.47 -5.97 -14.89
CA ASP A 51 11.55 -6.40 -13.99
C ASP A 51 11.11 -6.28 -12.52
N TRP A 52 10.39 -5.23 -12.19
CA TRP A 52 9.83 -5.06 -10.84
C TRP A 52 8.82 -6.17 -10.52
N PHE A 53 7.88 -6.47 -11.44
CA PHE A 53 6.93 -7.58 -11.27
C PHE A 53 7.64 -8.93 -11.12
N ASP A 54 8.63 -9.22 -11.95
CA ASP A 54 9.39 -10.46 -11.89
C ASP A 54 10.13 -10.60 -10.55
N THR A 55 10.60 -9.50 -9.99
CA THR A 55 11.24 -9.47 -8.67
C THR A 55 10.22 -9.67 -7.55
N GLN A 56 9.12 -8.92 -7.57
CA GLN A 56 8.12 -8.92 -6.50
C GLN A 56 7.23 -10.17 -6.49
N SER A 57 7.07 -10.85 -7.65
CA SER A 57 6.29 -12.09 -7.73
C SER A 57 7.03 -13.31 -7.17
N ARG A 58 8.34 -13.21 -6.96
CA ARG A 58 9.09 -14.25 -6.27
C ARG A 58 8.77 -14.18 -4.79
N GLN A 59 8.06 -15.19 -4.30
CA GLN A 59 7.74 -15.28 -2.87
C GLN A 59 8.93 -15.89 -2.12
N PRO A 60 9.72 -15.08 -1.41
CA PRO A 60 10.78 -15.61 -0.56
C PRO A 60 10.18 -16.24 0.71
N PRO A 61 10.96 -17.04 1.44
CA PRO A 61 10.55 -17.51 2.75
C PRO A 61 10.24 -16.33 3.70
N ILE A 62 9.17 -16.46 4.48
CA ILE A 62 8.84 -15.51 5.55
C ILE A 62 10.05 -15.32 6.47
N GLY A 63 10.37 -14.09 6.80
CA GLY A 63 11.47 -13.76 7.70
C GLY A 63 12.78 -13.34 7.01
N ILE A 64 12.83 -13.32 5.69
CA ILE A 64 14.02 -12.93 4.92
C ILE A 64 13.79 -11.62 4.15
N GLU A 65 12.66 -11.48 3.48
CA GLU A 65 12.37 -10.29 2.68
C GLU A 65 11.97 -9.09 3.52
N ASP A 66 12.35 -7.92 3.05
CA ASP A 66 11.98 -6.64 3.65
C ASP A 66 10.71 -6.03 3.02
N ARG A 67 10.08 -6.74 2.05
CA ARG A 67 8.93 -6.24 1.29
C ARG A 67 7.98 -7.37 0.91
N LEU A 68 6.68 -7.07 0.96
CA LEU A 68 5.60 -7.90 0.43
C LEU A 68 4.58 -7.00 -0.28
N THR A 69 4.26 -7.29 -1.52
CA THR A 69 3.29 -6.53 -2.31
C THR A 69 2.19 -7.44 -2.82
N PHE A 70 0.96 -6.99 -2.68
CA PHE A 70 -0.25 -7.65 -3.17
C PHE A 70 -0.94 -6.78 -4.21
N ALA A 71 -1.54 -7.39 -5.22
CA ALA A 71 -2.58 -6.73 -5.98
C ALA A 71 -3.87 -6.68 -5.15
N VAL A 72 -4.59 -5.57 -5.27
CA VAL A 72 -5.92 -5.38 -4.66
C VAL A 72 -6.95 -5.59 -5.75
N GLU A 73 -7.82 -6.58 -5.56
CA GLU A 73 -8.95 -6.82 -6.44
C GLU A 73 -10.27 -6.59 -5.70
N THR A 74 -11.30 -6.20 -6.43
CA THR A 74 -12.67 -6.29 -5.92
C THR A 74 -13.07 -7.74 -5.72
N LEU A 75 -14.15 -8.01 -4.99
CA LEU A 75 -14.67 -9.37 -4.87
C LEU A 75 -15.13 -9.96 -6.21
N ALA A 76 -15.43 -9.11 -7.21
CA ALA A 76 -15.72 -9.52 -8.58
C ALA A 76 -14.45 -9.85 -9.41
N GLY A 77 -13.25 -9.65 -8.86
CA GLY A 77 -11.98 -9.97 -9.51
C GLY A 77 -11.39 -8.84 -10.36
N GLU A 78 -11.90 -7.63 -10.23
CA GLU A 78 -11.36 -6.46 -10.92
C GLU A 78 -10.15 -5.92 -10.17
N HIS A 79 -9.02 -5.76 -10.85
CA HIS A 79 -7.82 -5.16 -10.29
C HIS A 79 -7.99 -3.65 -10.11
N ILE A 80 -7.82 -3.15 -8.90
CA ILE A 80 -8.08 -1.76 -8.53
C ILE A 80 -6.89 -1.05 -7.88
N GLY A 81 -5.82 -1.77 -7.56
CA GLY A 81 -4.66 -1.15 -6.91
C GLY A 81 -3.67 -2.15 -6.35
N PHE A 82 -2.79 -1.63 -5.52
CA PHE A 82 -1.77 -2.41 -4.80
C PHE A 82 -1.78 -2.07 -3.31
N SER A 83 -1.47 -3.05 -2.48
CA SER A 83 -1.28 -2.85 -1.04
C SER A 83 -0.13 -3.72 -0.56
N GLY A 84 0.72 -3.19 0.33
CA GLY A 84 1.88 -3.95 0.75
C GLY A 84 2.56 -3.45 2.00
N LEU A 85 3.63 -4.16 2.33
CA LEU A 85 4.56 -3.90 3.41
C LEU A 85 5.93 -3.64 2.81
N HIS A 86 6.69 -2.75 3.39
CA HIS A 86 8.09 -2.49 3.06
C HIS A 86 8.88 -2.13 4.31
N ASN A 87 10.20 -2.22 4.22
CA ASN A 87 11.09 -2.04 5.37
C ASN A 87 10.67 -2.95 6.53
N ILE A 88 10.42 -4.24 6.25
CA ILE A 88 10.02 -5.20 7.27
C ILE A 88 11.24 -5.48 8.14
N ASP A 89 11.17 -5.05 9.38
CA ASP A 89 12.14 -5.39 10.43
C ASP A 89 11.61 -6.61 11.20
N TRP A 90 12.07 -7.78 10.78
CA TRP A 90 11.66 -9.05 11.39
C TRP A 90 12.10 -9.18 12.84
N ARG A 91 13.25 -8.58 13.21
CA ARG A 91 13.75 -8.61 14.58
C ARG A 91 12.85 -7.84 15.53
N ASN A 92 12.47 -6.63 15.13
CA ASN A 92 11.60 -5.76 15.92
C ASN A 92 10.12 -5.98 15.62
N ARG A 93 9.78 -6.79 14.59
CA ARG A 93 8.42 -7.10 14.13
C ARG A 93 7.63 -5.84 13.77
N VAL A 94 8.26 -4.96 13.00
CA VAL A 94 7.70 -3.68 12.53
C VAL A 94 7.80 -3.62 11.01
N ALA A 95 6.81 -3.05 10.35
CA ALA A 95 6.87 -2.77 8.91
C ALA A 95 6.24 -1.41 8.58
N THR A 96 6.64 -0.82 7.46
CA THR A 96 5.95 0.33 6.87
C THR A 96 4.93 -0.16 5.86
N THR A 97 3.79 0.51 5.78
CA THR A 97 2.67 0.11 4.92
C THR A 97 2.42 1.11 3.80
N GLY A 98 1.95 0.62 2.66
CA GLY A 98 1.53 1.44 1.54
C GLY A 98 0.29 0.86 0.85
N THR A 99 -0.54 1.74 0.29
CA THR A 99 -1.67 1.37 -0.57
C THR A 99 -1.82 2.39 -1.67
N ILE A 100 -1.92 1.93 -2.90
CA ILE A 100 -2.22 2.75 -4.08
C ILE A 100 -3.51 2.21 -4.69
N LEU A 101 -4.55 3.05 -4.78
CA LEU A 101 -5.74 2.76 -5.57
C LEU A 101 -5.63 3.46 -6.91
N GLY A 102 -5.50 2.69 -7.97
CA GLY A 102 -5.39 3.19 -9.33
C GLY A 102 -6.75 3.55 -9.95
N ARG A 103 -7.83 2.94 -9.52
CA ARG A 103 -9.21 3.25 -9.93
C ARG A 103 -9.72 4.45 -9.15
N ARG A 104 -9.59 5.65 -9.74
CA ARG A 104 -10.00 6.92 -9.12
C ARG A 104 -11.49 7.02 -8.86
N ASP A 105 -12.29 6.42 -9.73
CA ASP A 105 -13.74 6.33 -9.60
C ASP A 105 -14.20 5.56 -8.35
N LEU A 106 -13.31 4.75 -7.75
CA LEU A 106 -13.55 4.03 -6.50
C LEU A 106 -13.05 4.77 -5.25
N TRP A 107 -12.42 5.93 -5.42
CA TRP A 107 -11.95 6.71 -4.26
C TRP A 107 -13.10 7.20 -3.38
N GLY A 108 -12.88 7.25 -2.08
CA GLY A 108 -13.88 7.67 -1.11
C GLY A 108 -14.96 6.63 -0.79
N GLN A 109 -15.01 5.50 -1.51
CA GLN A 109 -16.03 4.46 -1.36
C GLN A 109 -15.66 3.33 -0.39
N GLY A 110 -14.53 3.47 0.32
CA GLY A 110 -14.11 2.53 1.36
C GLY A 110 -13.20 1.38 0.89
N TYR A 111 -12.95 1.22 -0.40
CA TYR A 111 -12.07 0.17 -0.92
C TYR A 111 -10.65 0.23 -0.34
N GLY A 112 -10.06 1.42 -0.23
CA GLY A 112 -8.74 1.60 0.35
C GLY A 112 -8.68 1.26 1.83
N SER A 113 -9.71 1.65 2.60
CA SER A 113 -9.78 1.30 4.03
C SER A 113 -9.95 -0.19 4.24
N ASP A 114 -10.71 -0.85 3.36
CA ASP A 114 -10.88 -2.29 3.41
C ASP A 114 -9.59 -3.04 3.06
N ALA A 115 -8.89 -2.62 2.01
CA ALA A 115 -7.58 -3.16 1.64
C ALA A 115 -6.55 -2.99 2.77
N ALA A 116 -6.54 -1.83 3.44
CA ALA A 116 -5.68 -1.59 4.59
C ALA A 116 -6.03 -2.54 5.76
N ARG A 117 -7.32 -2.74 6.08
CA ARG A 117 -7.74 -3.67 7.14
C ARG A 117 -7.33 -5.11 6.85
N VAL A 118 -7.53 -5.59 5.61
CA VAL A 118 -7.12 -6.95 5.21
C VAL A 118 -5.62 -7.13 5.35
N ARG A 119 -4.82 -6.18 4.83
CA ARG A 119 -3.36 -6.20 4.97
C ARG A 119 -2.94 -6.19 6.44
N ASN A 120 -3.53 -5.32 7.27
CA ASN A 120 -3.19 -5.22 8.68
C ASN A 120 -3.46 -6.54 9.42
N ARG A 121 -4.63 -7.14 9.19
CA ARG A 121 -4.96 -8.46 9.76
C ARG A 121 -3.94 -9.51 9.35
N PHE A 122 -3.61 -9.60 8.07
CA PHE A 122 -2.57 -10.50 7.58
C PHE A 122 -1.22 -10.26 8.27
N SER A 123 -0.82 -8.99 8.41
CA SER A 123 0.44 -8.63 9.04
C SER A 123 0.53 -9.07 10.49
N PHE A 124 -0.55 -8.95 11.24
CA PHE A 124 -0.57 -9.33 12.65
C PHE A 124 -0.79 -10.82 12.85
N GLU A 125 -1.77 -11.42 12.17
CA GLU A 125 -2.18 -12.80 12.40
C GLU A 125 -1.27 -13.83 11.71
N VAL A 126 -0.74 -13.51 10.51
CA VAL A 126 0.05 -14.45 9.71
C VAL A 126 1.55 -14.19 9.87
N LEU A 127 1.98 -12.92 9.76
CA LEU A 127 3.40 -12.58 9.85
C LEU A 127 3.88 -12.36 11.30
N GLY A 128 2.97 -12.22 12.26
CA GLY A 128 3.31 -11.98 13.67
C GLY A 128 3.96 -10.62 13.91
N LEU A 129 3.73 -9.64 13.02
CA LEU A 129 4.22 -8.28 13.27
C LEU A 129 3.48 -7.69 14.47
N ARG A 130 4.13 -6.75 15.19
CA ARG A 130 3.52 -6.09 16.35
C ARG A 130 3.11 -4.65 16.09
N MET A 131 3.70 -4.02 15.07
CA MET A 131 3.46 -2.61 14.75
C MET A 131 3.55 -2.36 13.25
N LEU A 132 2.63 -1.58 12.74
CA LEU A 132 2.62 -1.09 11.37
C LEU A 132 2.75 0.44 11.37
N LEU A 133 3.66 0.95 10.56
CA LEU A 133 3.88 2.37 10.35
C LEU A 133 3.35 2.80 8.99
N SER A 134 2.98 4.04 8.85
CA SER A 134 2.64 4.63 7.55
C SER A 134 3.01 6.10 7.53
N ASP A 135 3.62 6.53 6.42
CA ASP A 135 3.97 7.91 6.15
C ASP A 135 3.02 8.47 5.08
N VAL A 136 2.40 9.59 5.36
CA VAL A 136 1.42 10.22 4.48
C VAL A 136 1.73 11.71 4.33
N MET A 137 1.70 12.24 3.10
CA MET A 137 1.77 13.69 2.91
C MET A 137 0.62 14.37 3.66
N ALA A 138 0.91 15.42 4.40
CA ALA A 138 -0.05 16.06 5.32
C ALA A 138 -1.29 16.62 4.62
N ASP A 139 -1.17 16.96 3.35
CA ASP A 139 -2.27 17.44 2.50
C ASP A 139 -3.06 16.30 1.80
N ASN A 140 -2.64 15.03 1.93
CA ASN A 140 -3.38 13.87 1.44
C ASN A 140 -4.49 13.46 2.44
N ALA A 141 -5.53 14.29 2.54
CA ALA A 141 -6.66 14.04 3.44
C ALA A 141 -7.38 12.71 3.18
N GLY A 142 -7.35 12.22 1.93
CA GLY A 142 -7.95 10.93 1.55
C GLY A 142 -7.24 9.76 2.24
N SER A 143 -5.90 9.71 2.14
CA SER A 143 -5.09 8.67 2.76
C SER A 143 -5.12 8.74 4.29
N LEU A 144 -5.07 9.95 4.86
CA LEU A 144 -5.18 10.14 6.32
C LEU A 144 -6.49 9.56 6.86
N ARG A 145 -7.63 9.91 6.24
CA ARG A 145 -8.94 9.35 6.63
C ARG A 145 -9.02 7.84 6.42
N MET A 146 -8.44 7.34 5.35
CA MET A 146 -8.40 5.91 5.05
C MET A 146 -7.68 5.14 6.16
N LEU A 147 -6.49 5.58 6.57
CA LEU A 147 -5.70 4.93 7.61
C LEU A 147 -6.34 5.07 8.99
N GLN A 148 -6.89 6.25 9.33
CA GLN A 148 -7.63 6.43 10.58
C GLN A 148 -8.83 5.46 10.70
N LYS A 149 -9.58 5.24 9.59
CA LYS A 149 -10.65 4.23 9.54
C LYS A 149 -10.13 2.80 9.66
N ALA A 150 -8.88 2.56 9.32
CA ALA A 150 -8.20 1.27 9.49
C ALA A 150 -7.52 1.12 10.87
N GLY A 151 -7.72 2.08 11.79
CA GLY A 151 -7.26 2.02 13.17
C GLY A 151 -5.92 2.71 13.44
N TYR A 152 -5.29 3.33 12.45
CA TYR A 152 -4.03 4.05 12.67
C TYR A 152 -4.24 5.33 13.46
N ARG A 153 -3.29 5.64 14.35
CA ARG A 153 -3.19 6.91 15.06
C ARG A 153 -1.97 7.70 14.61
N GLU A 154 -2.06 9.01 14.60
CA GLU A 154 -0.92 9.90 14.36
C GLU A 154 0.07 9.82 15.53
N ILE A 155 1.37 9.71 15.21
CA ILE A 155 2.46 9.68 16.18
C ILE A 155 3.44 10.83 16.02
N GLY A 156 3.35 11.58 14.94
CA GLY A 156 4.21 12.75 14.71
C GLY A 156 4.09 13.33 13.32
N ARG A 157 4.78 14.45 13.13
CA ARG A 157 4.89 15.14 11.84
C ARG A 157 6.32 15.58 11.59
N ILE A 158 6.75 15.51 10.33
CA ILE A 158 8.04 16.00 9.87
C ILE A 158 7.79 17.06 8.80
N PRO A 159 8.08 18.34 9.11
CA PRO A 159 7.95 19.42 8.14
C PRO A 159 8.92 19.26 6.97
N GLY A 160 8.45 19.56 5.76
CA GLY A 160 9.28 19.63 4.57
C GLY A 160 10.07 18.34 4.24
N ARG A 161 9.56 17.17 4.60
CA ARG A 161 10.30 15.91 4.44
C ARG A 161 10.36 15.42 3.00
N ILE A 162 9.35 15.72 2.19
CA ILE A 162 9.23 15.18 0.83
C ILE A 162 9.25 16.30 -0.17
N TRP A 163 10.13 16.18 -1.16
CA TRP A 163 10.06 16.99 -2.36
C TRP A 163 9.09 16.37 -3.35
N LYS A 164 7.99 17.07 -3.67
CA LYS A 164 6.98 16.58 -4.59
C LYS A 164 6.49 17.72 -5.48
N ARG A 165 6.73 17.59 -6.78
CA ARG A 165 6.22 18.51 -7.80
C ARG A 165 6.54 19.99 -7.50
N GLY A 166 7.81 20.29 -7.28
CA GLY A 166 8.29 21.66 -7.07
C GLY A 166 8.03 22.25 -5.69
N ALA A 167 7.58 21.42 -4.71
CA ALA A 167 7.36 21.89 -3.34
C ALA A 167 7.77 20.87 -2.28
N TRP A 168 8.24 21.36 -1.14
CA TRP A 168 8.44 20.56 0.06
C TRP A 168 7.08 20.28 0.72
N ARG A 169 6.84 19.03 1.07
CA ARG A 169 5.60 18.56 1.72
C ARG A 169 5.90 18.01 3.09
N ASP A 170 5.04 18.35 4.04
CA ASP A 170 5.08 17.76 5.38
C ASP A 170 4.58 16.32 5.32
N VAL A 171 5.11 15.50 6.22
CA VAL A 171 4.67 14.11 6.39
C VAL A 171 4.07 13.90 7.75
N VAL A 172 2.90 13.31 7.78
CA VAL A 172 2.27 12.75 8.98
C VAL A 172 2.70 11.30 9.12
N MET A 173 3.26 10.97 10.28
CA MET A 173 3.60 9.61 10.65
C MET A 173 2.46 8.99 11.45
N LEU A 174 2.02 7.81 11.03
CA LEU A 174 0.95 7.07 11.70
C LEU A 174 1.43 5.69 12.12
N CYS A 175 0.85 5.15 13.18
CA CYS A 175 1.08 3.77 13.59
C CYS A 175 -0.22 3.04 13.95
N LEU A 176 -0.15 1.71 13.82
CA LEU A 176 -1.14 0.75 14.30
C LEU A 176 -0.40 -0.36 15.03
N GLU A 177 -0.83 -0.71 16.24
CA GLU A 177 -0.25 -1.78 17.05
C GLU A 177 -1.19 -2.99 17.09
N ALA A 178 -0.61 -4.18 17.18
CA ALA A 178 -1.39 -5.40 17.30
C ALA A 178 -2.17 -5.39 18.63
N GLY A 179 -3.47 -5.74 18.57
CA GLY A 179 -4.33 -5.80 19.75
C GLY A 179 -4.94 -4.47 20.18
N THR A 180 -4.83 -3.42 19.37
CA THR A 180 -5.54 -2.13 19.56
C THR A 180 -6.85 -2.08 18.78
#